data_e697f67b3f1cd8e088eb910a003d4fd7
#
_entry.id   e697f67b3f1cd8e088eb910a003d4fd7
#
_cell.length_a   1.000
_cell.length_b   1.000
_cell.length_c   1.000
_cell.angle_alpha   90.00
_cell.angle_beta   90.00
_cell.angle_gamma   90.00
#
_symmetry.space_group_name_H-M   'P 1'
#
loop_
_entity.id
_entity.type
_entity.pdbx_description
1 polymer ?
#
loop_
_entity_poly.entity_id
_entity_poly.type
_entity_poly.pdbx_seq_one_letter_code
_entity_poly.pdbx_strand_id
1 'polypeptide(L)'
;MRGSKYRGVSKNGNKWQVLVMGNQRKSYSGSIKDEITAAYIYDKLAIKNLGLRAKTNFNYKKRDLLKIIAELHEEMESQIIKIPMR
;
A
#
# COMPACT_ATOMS: atom_id res chain seq x y z
N MET A 1 17.74 -13.03 -9.31
CA MET A 1 16.42 -12.56 -9.06
C MET A 1 16.39 -11.30 -8.24
N ARG A 2 15.64 -10.38 -8.66
CA ARG A 2 15.58 -9.15 -7.95
C ARG A 2 14.44 -9.08 -7.02
N GLY A 3 13.59 -10.09 -7.02
CA GLY A 3 12.39 -10.06 -6.23
C GLY A 3 12.66 -10.26 -4.76
N SER A 4 11.71 -9.87 -3.97
CA SER A 4 11.66 -10.13 -2.57
C SER A 4 10.80 -11.35 -2.32
N LYS A 5 10.91 -11.94 -1.12
CA LYS A 5 9.97 -12.99 -0.75
C LYS A 5 8.58 -12.43 -0.49
N TYR A 6 8.46 -11.11 -0.45
CA TYR A 6 7.16 -10.48 -0.22
C TYR A 6 6.53 -10.07 -1.54
N ARG A 7 5.20 -10.15 -1.58
CA ARG A 7 4.43 -9.82 -2.76
C ARG A 7 4.58 -8.34 -3.12
N GLY A 8 4.87 -8.08 -4.40
CA GLY A 8 4.93 -6.71 -4.91
C GLY A 8 6.14 -5.92 -4.48
N VAL A 9 7.07 -6.53 -3.78
CA VAL A 9 8.28 -5.87 -3.29
C VAL A 9 9.47 -6.34 -4.12
N SER A 10 10.30 -5.41 -4.53
CA SER A 10 11.51 -5.74 -5.26
C SER A 10 12.64 -4.82 -4.84
N LYS A 11 13.84 -5.29 -5.09
CA LYS A 11 15.02 -4.53 -4.71
C LYS A 11 15.43 -3.61 -5.85
N ASN A 12 15.88 -2.43 -5.50
CA ASN A 12 16.35 -1.45 -6.45
C ASN A 12 17.60 -0.82 -5.87
N GLY A 13 18.78 -1.33 -6.29
CA GLY A 13 20.01 -0.92 -5.68
C GLY A 13 20.08 -1.42 -4.25
N ASN A 14 20.31 -0.53 -3.31
CA ASN A 14 20.30 -0.90 -1.89
C ASN A 14 19.02 -0.44 -1.20
N LYS A 15 17.99 -0.17 -2.00
CA LYS A 15 16.68 0.22 -1.47
C LYS A 15 15.64 -0.76 -1.97
N TRP A 16 14.43 -0.61 -1.48
CA TRP A 16 13.31 -1.45 -1.88
C TRP A 16 12.23 -0.61 -2.52
N GLN A 17 11.45 -1.24 -3.36
CA GLN A 17 10.35 -0.57 -4.03
C GLN A 17 9.14 -1.47 -4.05
N VAL A 18 7.98 -0.85 -4.23
CA VAL A 18 6.70 -1.53 -4.18
C VAL A 18 5.89 -1.15 -5.41
N LEU A 19 5.27 -2.14 -6.01
CA LEU A 19 4.34 -1.90 -7.11
C LEU A 19 3.07 -2.68 -6.85
N VAL A 20 1.95 -1.97 -6.86
CA VAL A 20 0.65 -2.59 -6.68
C VAL A 20 -0.19 -2.32 -7.91
N MET A 21 -0.76 -3.36 -8.47
CA MET A 21 -1.66 -3.23 -9.62
C MET A 21 -2.97 -3.89 -9.26
N GLY A 22 -4.05 -3.24 -9.60
CA GLY A 22 -5.37 -3.81 -9.35
C GLY A 22 -6.43 -2.75 -9.53
N ASN A 23 -7.63 -3.22 -9.83
CA ASN A 23 -8.77 -2.33 -10.02
C ASN A 23 -8.45 -1.22 -11.02
N GLN A 24 -7.69 -1.56 -12.06
CA GLN A 24 -7.27 -0.64 -13.11
C GLN A 24 -6.43 0.52 -12.58
N ARG A 25 -5.75 0.29 -11.47
CA ARG A 25 -4.88 1.27 -10.87
C ARG A 25 -3.49 0.71 -10.68
N LYS A 26 -2.53 1.59 -10.72
CA LYS A 26 -1.14 1.22 -10.47
C LYS A 26 -0.59 2.18 -9.41
N SER A 27 -0.08 1.62 -8.34
CA SER A 27 0.50 2.41 -7.27
C SER A 27 1.95 2.02 -7.08
N TYR A 28 2.83 2.99 -6.93
CA TYR A 28 4.26 2.77 -6.81
C TYR A 28 4.82 3.55 -5.65
N SER A 29 5.76 2.93 -4.94
CA SER A 29 6.50 3.61 -3.89
C SER A 29 7.92 3.08 -3.91
N GLY A 30 8.90 3.97 -3.84
CA GLY A 30 10.30 3.58 -3.93
C GLY A 30 11.13 4.15 -2.81
N SER A 31 12.42 3.86 -2.86
CA SER A 31 13.40 4.37 -1.92
C SER A 31 13.08 3.97 -0.47
N ILE A 32 12.59 2.77 -0.29
CA ILE A 32 12.24 2.25 1.03
C ILE A 32 13.46 1.56 1.61
N LYS A 33 13.77 1.84 2.87
CA LYS A 33 15.02 1.40 3.45
C LYS A 33 15.06 -0.09 3.73
N ASP A 34 13.97 -0.68 4.19
CA ASP A 34 14.03 -2.09 4.52
C ASP A 34 12.87 -2.84 3.95
N GLU A 35 13.08 -4.14 3.83
CA GLU A 35 12.17 -5.01 3.13
C GLU A 35 10.83 -5.17 3.85
N ILE A 36 10.87 -5.25 5.16
CA ILE A 36 9.63 -5.44 5.92
C ILE A 36 8.76 -4.21 5.82
N THR A 37 9.37 -3.02 5.89
CA THR A 37 8.62 -1.79 5.72
C THR A 37 7.99 -1.75 4.33
N ALA A 38 8.74 -2.18 3.31
CA ALA A 38 8.20 -2.22 1.96
C ALA A 38 6.99 -3.13 1.87
N ALA A 39 7.04 -4.28 2.55
CA ALA A 39 5.91 -5.20 2.53
C ALA A 39 4.68 -4.59 3.18
N TYR A 40 4.85 -3.83 4.26
CA TYR A 40 3.74 -3.12 4.86
C TYR A 40 3.16 -2.07 3.93
N ILE A 41 4.04 -1.34 3.24
CA ILE A 41 3.59 -0.32 2.31
C ILE A 41 2.80 -0.98 1.18
N TYR A 42 3.28 -2.12 0.68
CA TYR A 42 2.53 -2.85 -0.33
C TYR A 42 1.12 -3.18 0.18
N ASP A 43 1.05 -3.68 1.41
CA ASP A 43 -0.23 -4.10 1.95
C ASP A 43 -1.20 -2.93 2.05
N LYS A 44 -0.71 -1.77 2.50
CA LYS A 44 -1.58 -0.60 2.58
C LYS A 44 -2.05 -0.14 1.21
N LEU A 45 -1.15 -0.15 0.23
CA LEU A 45 -1.54 0.25 -1.12
C LEU A 45 -2.50 -0.76 -1.74
N ALA A 46 -2.29 -2.04 -1.48
CA ALA A 46 -3.19 -3.05 -1.99
C ALA A 46 -4.59 -2.90 -1.38
N ILE A 47 -4.65 -2.63 -0.09
CA ILE A 47 -5.93 -2.42 0.56
C ILE A 47 -6.60 -1.16 0.01
N LYS A 48 -5.81 -0.12 -0.24
CA LYS A 48 -6.35 1.10 -0.83
C LYS A 48 -7.00 0.84 -2.18
N ASN A 49 -6.36 -0.01 -2.99
CA ASN A 49 -6.86 -0.27 -4.34
C ASN A 49 -7.96 -1.32 -4.39
N LEU A 50 -7.90 -2.32 -3.53
CA LEU A 50 -8.75 -3.50 -3.64
C LEU A 50 -9.67 -3.72 -2.43
N GLY A 51 -9.47 -2.95 -1.37
CA GLY A 51 -10.28 -3.12 -0.18
C GLY A 51 -10.06 -4.47 0.47
N LEU A 52 -11.15 -5.07 0.93
CA LEU A 52 -11.06 -6.34 1.63
C LEU A 52 -10.67 -7.50 0.72
N ARG A 53 -10.64 -7.27 -0.58
CA ARG A 53 -10.20 -8.31 -1.51
C ARG A 53 -8.69 -8.33 -1.69
N ALA A 54 -7.98 -7.40 -1.08
CA ALA A 54 -6.54 -7.32 -1.22
C ALA A 54 -5.86 -8.56 -0.66
N LYS A 55 -4.85 -9.03 -1.37
CA LYS A 55 -4.01 -10.11 -0.88
C LYS A 55 -2.75 -9.49 -0.30
N THR A 56 -2.63 -9.59 1.00
CA THR A 56 -1.57 -8.90 1.72
C THR A 56 -0.43 -9.85 2.06
N ASN A 57 0.72 -9.26 2.37
CA ASN A 57 1.88 -10.04 2.79
C ASN A 57 1.75 -10.54 4.22
N PHE A 58 1.11 -9.76 5.07
CA PHE A 58 0.94 -10.14 6.46
C PHE A 58 -0.51 -10.48 6.74
N ASN A 59 -0.71 -11.30 7.75
CA ASN A 59 -2.05 -11.67 8.16
C ASN A 59 -2.60 -10.62 9.10
N TYR A 60 -3.69 -10.00 8.69
CA TYR A 60 -4.36 -8.99 9.50
C TYR A 60 -5.68 -9.53 9.97
N LYS A 61 -6.04 -9.21 11.20
CA LYS A 61 -7.37 -9.50 11.67
C LYS A 61 -8.34 -8.55 10.99
N LYS A 62 -9.58 -8.98 10.87
CA LYS A 62 -10.58 -8.14 10.22
C LYS A 62 -10.65 -6.75 10.86
N ARG A 63 -10.51 -6.71 12.18
CA ARG A 63 -10.51 -5.44 12.90
C ARG A 63 -9.40 -4.52 12.39
N ASP A 64 -8.20 -5.09 12.20
CA ASP A 64 -7.06 -4.32 11.75
C ASP A 64 -7.25 -3.82 10.32
N LEU A 65 -7.83 -4.66 9.46
CA LEU A 65 -8.10 -4.26 8.09
C LEU A 65 -9.08 -3.10 8.03
N LEU A 66 -10.11 -3.17 8.84
CA LEU A 66 -11.10 -2.10 8.87
C LEU A 66 -10.49 -0.81 9.38
N LYS A 67 -9.57 -0.91 10.33
CA LYS A 67 -8.89 0.26 10.85
C LYS A 67 -8.03 0.91 9.76
N ILE A 68 -7.31 0.10 9.00
CA ILE A 68 -6.48 0.61 7.92
C ILE A 68 -7.35 1.29 6.87
N ILE A 69 -8.47 0.68 6.52
CA ILE A 69 -9.38 1.26 5.54
C ILE A 69 -9.92 2.59 6.04
N ALA A 70 -10.26 2.67 7.30
CA ALA A 70 -10.75 3.91 7.87
C ALA A 70 -9.70 5.01 7.81
N GLU A 71 -8.46 4.66 8.12
CA GLU A 71 -7.36 5.63 8.04
C GLU A 71 -7.17 6.14 6.62
N LEU A 72 -7.25 5.24 5.65
CA LEU A 72 -7.12 5.64 4.26
C LEU A 72 -8.25 6.56 3.83
N HIS A 73 -9.45 6.29 4.31
CA HIS A 73 -10.59 7.15 4.03
C HIS A 73 -10.39 8.55 4.61
N GLU A 74 -9.88 8.63 5.82
CA GLU A 74 -9.62 9.92 6.44
C GLU A 74 -8.61 10.72 5.64
N GLU A 75 -7.58 10.05 5.16
CA GLU A 75 -6.58 10.72 4.35
C GLU A 75 -7.19 11.28 3.07
N MET A 76 -8.05 10.50 2.43
CA MET A 76 -8.70 10.94 1.21
C MET A 76 -9.64 12.11 1.48
N GLU A 77 -10.38 12.05 2.56
CA GLU A 77 -11.30 13.13 2.91
C GLU A 77 -10.53 14.40 3.24
N SER A 78 -9.42 14.27 3.93
CA SER A 78 -8.60 15.43 4.22
C SER A 78 -8.12 16.10 2.96
N GLN A 79 -7.72 15.32 1.98
CA GLN A 79 -7.26 15.88 0.72
C GLN A 79 -8.38 16.57 -0.02
N ILE A 80 -9.56 15.99 0.00
CA ILE A 80 -10.71 16.61 -0.66
C ILE A 80 -11.06 17.93 -0.01
N ILE A 81 -11.02 17.97 1.32
CA ILE A 81 -11.34 19.19 2.04
C ILE A 81 -10.34 20.29 1.74
N LYS A 82 -9.10 19.92 1.53
CA LYS A 82 -8.06 20.92 1.24
C LYS A 82 -8.22 21.55 -0.13
N ILE A 83 -8.88 20.89 -1.06
CA ILE A 83 -9.05 21.43 -2.38
C ILE A 83 -10.06 22.59 -2.30
N PRO A 84 -9.68 23.79 -2.75
CA PRO A 84 -10.61 24.93 -2.70
C PRO A 84 -11.80 24.66 -3.59
N MET A 85 -12.94 24.92 -3.05
CA MET A 85 -14.15 24.76 -3.83
C MET A 85 -14.37 25.99 -4.60
N ARG A 86 -14.49 26.11 -5.33
CA ARG A 86 -14.66 27.24 -5.92
C ARG A 86 -15.29 27.41 -6.49
#